data_8d943aa5513526b42c8755227860ccb7
#
_entry.id   8d943aa5513526b42c8755227860ccb7
#
_cell.length_a   1.000
_cell.length_b   1.000
_cell.length_c   1.000
_cell.angle_alpha   90.00
_cell.angle_beta   90.00
_cell.angle_gamma   90.00
#
_symmetry.space_group_name_H-M   'P 1'
#
loop_
_entity.id
_entity.type
_entity.pdbx_description
1 polymer ?
#
loop_
_entity_poly.entity_id
_entity_poly.type
_entity_poly.pdbx_seq_one_letter_code
_entity_poly.pdbx_strand_id
1 'polypeptide(L)'
;MSTQNSLVIIKEKIEGIMLDDKRMKADDIAKKVLKGRKYECSTPPKWMQDEFEITKVEEKLGVCYYVKPKGKEVRNFFFYIHGGGHCMEINRNQWEFAASVIEKNGYGAIVPIYPLTPEFCAQDTFDMLIGAYRHMTKKMSIDRLV
;
A
#
# COMPACT_ATOMS: atom_id res chain seq x y z
N MET A 1 13.53 13.65 -17.43
CA MET A 1 12.56 14.57 -16.78
C MET A 1 13.00 14.71 -15.34
N SER A 2 13.27 15.90 -14.84
CA SER A 2 13.86 16.08 -13.52
C SER A 2 12.84 15.82 -12.40
N THR A 3 13.31 15.27 -11.30
CA THR A 3 12.55 14.97 -10.07
C THR A 3 11.79 16.20 -9.54
N GLN A 4 12.30 17.41 -9.79
CA GLN A 4 11.65 18.67 -9.44
C GLN A 4 10.33 18.91 -10.18
N ASN A 5 10.25 18.58 -11.47
CA ASN A 5 8.99 18.72 -12.24
C ASN A 5 7.89 17.78 -11.74
N SER A 6 8.26 16.57 -11.30
CA SER A 6 7.29 15.61 -10.77
C SER A 6 6.72 16.06 -9.42
N LEU A 7 7.54 16.66 -8.55
CA LEU A 7 7.09 17.19 -7.25
C LEU A 7 6.18 18.41 -7.40
N VAL A 8 6.45 19.29 -8.37
CA VAL A 8 5.60 20.46 -8.67
C VAL A 8 4.22 19.99 -9.18
N ILE A 9 4.18 19.04 -10.11
CA ILE A 9 2.91 18.50 -10.65
C ILE A 9 2.08 17.80 -9.55
N ILE A 10 2.74 17.07 -8.65
CA ILE A 10 2.07 16.42 -7.50
C ILE A 10 1.52 17.49 -6.54
N LYS A 11 2.29 18.51 -6.23
CA LYS A 11 1.89 19.60 -5.35
C LYS A 11 0.69 20.38 -5.92
N GLU A 12 0.72 20.76 -7.18
CA GLU A 12 -0.39 21.43 -7.87
C GLU A 12 -1.66 20.58 -7.94
N LYS A 13 -1.51 19.26 -8.17
CA LYS A 13 -2.64 18.33 -8.13
C LYS A 13 -3.24 18.18 -6.73
N ILE A 14 -2.40 18.13 -5.69
CA ILE A 14 -2.85 18.03 -4.30
C ILE A 14 -3.51 19.36 -3.88
N GLU A 15 -2.91 20.51 -4.19
CA GLU A 15 -3.48 21.82 -3.90
C GLU A 15 -4.80 22.05 -4.67
N GLY A 16 -4.90 21.63 -5.93
CA GLY A 16 -6.12 21.67 -6.71
C GLY A 16 -7.24 20.82 -6.11
N ILE A 17 -6.94 19.63 -5.63
CA ILE A 17 -7.89 18.75 -4.94
C ILE A 17 -8.32 19.38 -3.61
N MET A 18 -7.38 19.87 -2.80
CA MET A 18 -7.68 20.47 -1.49
C MET A 18 -8.42 21.81 -1.57
N LEU A 19 -8.20 22.63 -2.61
CA LEU A 19 -8.89 23.91 -2.78
C LEU A 19 -10.31 23.74 -3.32
N ASP A 20 -10.55 22.71 -4.13
CA ASP A 20 -11.88 22.39 -4.65
C ASP A 20 -12.75 21.74 -3.55
N ASP A 21 -12.13 20.96 -2.65
CA ASP A 21 -12.82 20.22 -1.59
C ASP A 21 -13.42 21.09 -0.47
N LYS A 22 -12.94 22.31 -0.29
CA LYS A 22 -13.52 23.25 0.72
C LYS A 22 -14.98 23.63 0.46
N ARG A 23 -15.50 23.36 -0.74
CA ARG A 23 -16.88 23.70 -1.15
C ARG A 23 -17.74 22.46 -1.48
N MET A 24 -17.15 21.28 -1.48
CA MET A 24 -17.88 20.05 -1.80
C MET A 24 -18.56 19.48 -0.56
N LYS A 25 -19.76 18.91 -0.75
CA LYS A 25 -20.41 18.11 0.31
C LYS A 25 -19.68 16.79 0.50
N ALA A 26 -19.71 16.24 1.70
CA ALA A 26 -19.05 14.97 2.05
C ALA A 26 -19.39 13.82 1.07
N ASP A 27 -20.65 13.73 0.65
CA ASP A 27 -21.12 12.69 -0.30
C ASP A 27 -20.46 12.83 -1.69
N ASP A 28 -20.20 14.06 -2.12
CA ASP A 28 -19.56 14.30 -3.43
C ASP A 28 -18.08 14.00 -3.38
N ILE A 29 -17.43 14.29 -2.25
CA ILE A 29 -16.05 13.87 -1.99
C ILE A 29 -15.95 12.34 -1.99
N ALA A 30 -16.83 11.65 -1.28
CA ALA A 30 -16.89 10.19 -1.26
C ALA A 30 -17.04 9.59 -2.66
N LYS A 31 -17.97 10.11 -3.47
CA LYS A 31 -18.16 9.68 -4.87
C LYS A 31 -16.91 9.89 -5.73
N LYS A 32 -16.22 11.04 -5.55
CA LYS A 32 -14.97 11.37 -6.28
C LYS A 32 -13.85 10.40 -5.91
N VAL A 33 -13.68 10.08 -4.63
CA VAL A 33 -12.72 9.09 -4.13
C VAL A 33 -13.00 7.72 -4.74
N LEU A 34 -14.21 7.21 -4.62
CA LEU A 34 -14.61 5.89 -5.16
C LEU A 34 -14.43 5.79 -6.68
N LYS A 35 -14.68 6.90 -7.40
CA LYS A 35 -14.40 6.96 -8.84
C LYS A 35 -12.90 6.90 -9.13
N GLY A 36 -12.08 7.55 -8.32
CA GLY A 36 -10.62 7.57 -8.45
C GLY A 36 -10.02 6.17 -8.29
N ARG A 37 -10.48 5.39 -7.31
CA ARG A 37 -10.00 4.03 -7.03
C ARG A 37 -10.12 3.04 -8.18
N LYS A 38 -11.05 3.25 -9.11
CA LYS A 38 -11.22 2.36 -10.29
C LYS A 38 -9.97 2.27 -11.17
N TYR A 39 -9.05 3.21 -11.03
CA TYR A 39 -7.81 3.27 -11.81
C TYR A 39 -6.58 2.82 -11.01
N GLU A 40 -6.76 2.34 -9.78
CA GLU A 40 -5.70 1.93 -8.89
C GLU A 40 -5.54 0.42 -8.85
N CYS A 41 -4.36 -0.04 -8.47
CA CYS A 41 -4.00 -1.45 -8.49
C CYS A 41 -3.74 -1.94 -7.06
N SER A 42 -4.78 -2.45 -6.41
CA SER A 42 -4.68 -3.09 -5.08
C SER A 42 -4.04 -4.49 -5.11
N THR A 43 -3.68 -4.97 -6.30
CA THR A 43 -2.97 -6.24 -6.49
C THR A 43 -1.56 -5.99 -7.02
N PRO A 44 -0.57 -6.85 -6.68
CA PRO A 44 0.76 -6.73 -7.24
C PRO A 44 0.73 -6.76 -8.77
N PRO A 45 1.39 -5.80 -9.44
CA PRO A 45 1.46 -5.76 -10.89
C PRO A 45 2.06 -7.03 -11.49
N LYS A 46 1.72 -7.34 -12.74
CA LYS A 46 2.18 -8.55 -13.40
C LYS A 46 3.70 -8.69 -13.40
N TRP A 47 4.44 -7.61 -13.66
CA TRP A 47 5.89 -7.64 -13.65
C TRP A 47 6.47 -8.06 -12.27
N MET A 48 5.84 -7.67 -11.14
CA MET A 48 6.24 -8.16 -9.82
C MET A 48 6.01 -9.65 -9.66
N GLN A 49 4.91 -10.18 -10.21
CA GLN A 49 4.62 -11.62 -10.16
C GLN A 49 5.62 -12.42 -11.01
N ASP A 50 6.18 -11.81 -12.05
CA ASP A 50 7.22 -12.42 -12.87
C ASP A 50 8.59 -12.45 -12.17
N GLU A 51 8.93 -11.44 -11.37
CA GLU A 51 10.23 -11.24 -10.72
C GLU A 51 10.32 -11.74 -9.28
N PHE A 52 9.20 -11.71 -8.55
CA PHE A 52 9.13 -12.05 -7.13
C PHE A 52 8.24 -13.27 -6.87
N GLU A 53 8.52 -13.96 -5.76
CA GLU A 53 7.59 -14.93 -5.18
C GLU A 53 6.61 -14.15 -4.29
N ILE A 54 5.30 -14.24 -4.61
CA ILE A 54 4.25 -13.49 -3.95
C ILE A 54 3.22 -14.47 -3.37
N THR A 55 3.00 -14.39 -2.08
CA THR A 55 1.98 -15.17 -1.36
C THR A 55 0.90 -14.22 -0.85
N LYS A 56 -0.35 -14.45 -1.24
CA LYS A 56 -1.52 -13.74 -0.72
C LYS A 56 -2.02 -14.43 0.55
N VAL A 57 -2.26 -13.66 1.59
CA VAL A 57 -2.86 -14.11 2.85
C VAL A 57 -4.10 -13.29 3.12
N GLU A 58 -5.24 -13.96 3.32
CA GLU A 58 -6.49 -13.30 3.67
C GLU A 58 -6.47 -12.89 5.15
N GLU A 59 -6.92 -11.67 5.40
CA GLU A 59 -7.11 -11.09 6.72
C GLU A 59 -8.60 -10.71 6.92
N LYS A 60 -9.01 -10.45 8.14
CA LYS A 60 -10.44 -10.23 8.48
C LYS A 60 -11.11 -9.13 7.62
N LEU A 61 -10.40 -8.06 7.29
CA LEU A 61 -10.93 -6.89 6.57
C LEU A 61 -10.08 -6.50 5.35
N GLY A 62 -9.23 -7.40 4.87
CA GLY A 62 -8.35 -7.11 3.75
C GLY A 62 -7.46 -8.29 3.41
N VAL A 63 -6.35 -8.01 2.75
CA VAL A 63 -5.36 -9.03 2.39
C VAL A 63 -3.94 -8.53 2.67
N CYS A 64 -3.01 -9.44 2.90
CA CYS A 64 -1.59 -9.14 2.94
C CYS A 64 -0.86 -9.86 1.82
N TYR A 65 0.01 -9.17 1.12
CA TYR A 65 0.93 -9.77 0.18
C TYR A 65 2.31 -9.93 0.82
N TYR A 66 2.80 -11.16 0.89
CA TYR A 66 4.17 -11.48 1.26
C TYR A 66 4.98 -11.60 -0.01
N VAL A 67 5.96 -10.71 -0.17
CA VAL A 67 6.76 -10.58 -1.39
C VAL A 67 8.22 -10.87 -1.05
N LYS A 68 8.86 -11.75 -1.77
CA LYS A 68 10.30 -12.04 -1.63
C LYS A 68 10.96 -12.30 -2.97
N PRO A 69 12.29 -12.12 -3.09
CA PRO A 69 13.01 -12.48 -4.30
C PRO A 69 12.83 -13.97 -4.62
N LYS A 70 12.64 -14.31 -5.90
CA LYS A 70 12.54 -15.71 -6.34
C LYS A 70 13.81 -16.50 -6.04
N GLY A 71 13.63 -17.72 -5.53
CA GLY A 71 14.74 -18.65 -5.30
C GLY A 71 15.73 -18.23 -4.21
N LYS A 72 15.37 -17.24 -3.37
CA LYS A 72 16.21 -16.81 -2.25
C LYS A 72 15.49 -17.00 -0.93
N GLU A 73 16.23 -17.47 0.06
CA GLU A 73 15.77 -17.40 1.44
C GLU A 73 15.92 -15.98 1.96
N VAL A 74 14.86 -15.48 2.58
CA VAL A 74 14.82 -14.15 3.15
C VAL A 74 14.71 -14.26 4.67
N ARG A 75 15.61 -13.59 5.38
CA ARG A 75 15.63 -13.58 6.86
C ARG A 75 14.86 -12.40 7.44
N ASN A 76 14.94 -11.24 6.80
CA ASN A 76 14.36 -10.00 7.27
C ASN A 76 13.22 -9.57 6.37
N PHE A 77 12.17 -9.03 6.96
CA PHE A 77 11.02 -8.47 6.27
C PHE A 77 10.76 -7.06 6.75
N PHE A 78 10.24 -6.22 5.87
CA PHE A 78 9.68 -4.94 6.27
C PHE A 78 8.17 -4.92 6.06
N PHE A 79 7.48 -4.21 6.93
CA PHE A 79 6.04 -4.04 6.89
C PHE A 79 5.73 -2.72 6.18
N TYR A 80 5.21 -2.80 4.95
CA TYR A 80 4.98 -1.64 4.11
C TYR A 80 3.52 -1.20 4.13
N ILE A 81 3.22 -0.18 4.89
CA ILE A 81 1.91 0.47 4.93
C ILE A 81 1.90 1.57 3.86
N HIS A 82 1.14 1.38 2.80
CA HIS A 82 1.11 2.33 1.69
C HIS A 82 0.43 3.64 2.06
N GLY A 83 0.82 4.74 1.40
CA GLY A 83 0.17 6.03 1.55
C GLY A 83 -1.08 6.15 0.67
N GLY A 84 -1.81 7.27 0.83
CA GLY A 84 -3.01 7.56 0.05
C GLY A 84 -4.09 8.33 0.82
N GLY A 85 -3.71 8.96 1.96
CA GLY A 85 -4.63 9.75 2.79
C GLY A 85 -5.77 8.94 3.38
N HIS A 86 -5.56 7.63 3.60
CA HIS A 86 -6.57 6.67 4.07
C HIS A 86 -7.80 6.53 3.15
N CYS A 87 -7.69 7.00 1.91
CA CYS A 87 -8.79 6.95 0.95
C CYS A 87 -8.39 6.43 -0.44
N MET A 88 -7.10 6.29 -0.72
CA MET A 88 -6.58 5.81 -2.00
C MET A 88 -5.87 4.48 -1.83
N GLU A 89 -6.06 3.58 -2.80
CA GLU A 89 -5.39 2.28 -2.85
C GLU A 89 -3.89 2.44 -3.13
N ILE A 90 -3.14 1.37 -2.89
CA ILE A 90 -1.75 1.28 -3.32
C ILE A 90 -1.67 1.43 -4.86
N ASN A 91 -0.72 2.21 -5.33
CA ASN A 91 -0.51 2.45 -6.74
C ASN A 91 0.79 1.82 -7.26
N ARG A 92 0.98 1.87 -8.58
CA ARG A 92 2.15 1.29 -9.25
C ARG A 92 3.48 1.79 -8.67
N ASN A 93 3.62 3.10 -8.44
CA ASN A 93 4.89 3.66 -7.94
C ASN A 93 5.22 3.15 -6.53
N GLN A 94 4.20 2.88 -5.73
CA GLN A 94 4.37 2.32 -4.38
C GLN A 94 4.78 0.85 -4.44
N TRP A 95 4.28 0.07 -5.41
CA TRP A 95 4.77 -1.27 -5.68
C TRP A 95 6.22 -1.26 -6.17
N GLU A 96 6.58 -0.34 -7.07
CA GLU A 96 7.95 -0.15 -7.55
C GLU A 96 8.90 0.24 -6.40
N PHE A 97 8.45 1.08 -5.48
CA PHE A 97 9.20 1.42 -4.26
C PHE A 97 9.45 0.17 -3.40
N ALA A 98 8.40 -0.60 -3.09
CA ALA A 98 8.54 -1.84 -2.31
C ALA A 98 9.52 -2.82 -2.97
N ALA A 99 9.42 -3.03 -4.27
CA ALA A 99 10.32 -3.87 -5.05
C ALA A 99 11.77 -3.39 -4.95
N SER A 100 12.01 -2.07 -5.09
CA SER A 100 13.35 -1.50 -5.01
C SER A 100 14.01 -1.70 -3.63
N VAL A 101 13.21 -1.68 -2.55
CA VAL A 101 13.71 -1.96 -1.20
C VAL A 101 14.08 -3.44 -1.07
N ILE A 102 13.23 -4.34 -1.59
CA ILE A 102 13.50 -5.79 -1.61
C ILE A 102 14.82 -6.08 -2.33
N GLU A 103 15.00 -5.53 -3.53
CA GLU A 103 16.18 -5.78 -4.36
C GLU A 103 17.47 -5.26 -3.74
N LYS A 104 17.43 -4.03 -3.22
CA LYS A 104 18.62 -3.37 -2.66
C LYS A 104 19.10 -3.99 -1.35
N ASN A 105 18.19 -4.50 -0.53
CA ASN A 105 18.52 -4.97 0.81
C ASN A 105 18.46 -6.49 0.96
N GLY A 106 17.91 -7.20 -0.03
CA GLY A 106 17.66 -8.64 0.07
C GLY A 106 16.59 -9.01 1.10
N TYR A 107 15.70 -8.08 1.41
CA TYR A 107 14.60 -8.29 2.35
C TYR A 107 13.37 -8.87 1.66
N GLY A 108 12.42 -9.38 2.44
CA GLY A 108 11.04 -9.54 1.99
C GLY A 108 10.21 -8.32 2.37
N ALA A 109 9.06 -8.18 1.74
CA ALA A 109 8.06 -7.18 2.10
C ALA A 109 6.75 -7.85 2.53
N ILE A 110 6.06 -7.23 3.48
CA ILE A 110 4.69 -7.54 3.84
C ILE A 110 3.88 -6.30 3.54
N VAL A 111 2.98 -6.41 2.56
CA VAL A 111 2.21 -5.30 2.03
C VAL A 111 0.74 -5.54 2.34
N PRO A 112 0.19 -4.94 3.41
CA PRO A 112 -1.23 -5.00 3.70
C PRO A 112 -2.02 -4.11 2.75
N ILE A 113 -3.11 -4.65 2.22
CA ILE A 113 -4.17 -3.92 1.52
C ILE A 113 -5.31 -3.79 2.52
N TYR A 114 -5.32 -2.68 3.19
CA TYR A 114 -6.19 -2.41 4.33
C TYR A 114 -7.46 -1.65 3.93
N PRO A 115 -8.54 -1.74 4.73
CA PRO A 115 -9.80 -1.04 4.45
C PRO A 115 -9.61 0.47 4.47
N LEU A 116 -10.30 1.16 3.56
CA LEU A 116 -10.17 2.59 3.30
C LEU A 116 -11.51 3.32 3.45
N THR A 117 -11.45 4.61 3.78
CA THR A 117 -12.61 5.50 3.73
C THR A 117 -13.06 5.74 2.27
N PRO A 118 -14.36 5.96 2.02
CA PRO A 118 -15.44 6.18 2.97
C PRO A 118 -16.15 4.93 3.48
N GLU A 119 -15.84 3.72 2.96
CA GLU A 119 -16.56 2.49 3.30
C GLU A 119 -16.22 1.99 4.70
N PHE A 120 -15.01 2.30 5.16
CA PHE A 120 -14.49 1.86 6.45
C PHE A 120 -13.96 3.04 7.27
N CYS A 121 -13.88 2.87 8.57
CA CYS A 121 -13.29 3.88 9.46
C CYS A 121 -11.83 3.53 9.82
N ALA A 122 -11.15 4.47 10.46
CA ALA A 122 -9.76 4.29 10.87
C ALA A 122 -9.56 3.10 11.82
N GLN A 123 -10.55 2.79 12.66
CA GLN A 123 -10.49 1.64 13.57
C GLN A 123 -10.43 0.32 12.80
N ASP A 124 -11.21 0.18 11.71
CA ASP A 124 -11.18 -1.02 10.86
C ASP A 124 -9.79 -1.24 10.26
N THR A 125 -9.15 -0.16 9.81
CA THR A 125 -7.78 -0.19 9.30
C THR A 125 -6.79 -0.63 10.38
N PHE A 126 -6.86 -0.04 11.57
CA PHE A 126 -6.00 -0.42 12.69
C PHE A 126 -6.20 -1.88 13.10
N ASP A 127 -7.44 -2.34 13.20
CA ASP A 127 -7.75 -3.72 13.56
C ASP A 127 -7.16 -4.71 12.55
N MET A 128 -7.28 -4.41 11.26
CA MET A 128 -6.68 -5.21 10.19
C MET A 128 -5.15 -5.21 10.26
N LEU A 129 -4.52 -4.04 10.38
CA LEU A 129 -3.05 -3.92 10.44
C LEU A 129 -2.46 -4.62 11.66
N ILE A 130 -3.09 -4.47 12.82
CA ILE A 130 -2.68 -5.16 14.05
C ILE A 130 -2.88 -6.67 13.91
N GLY A 131 -3.98 -7.10 13.27
CA GLY A 131 -4.24 -8.50 12.98
C GLY A 131 -3.15 -9.10 12.10
N ALA A 132 -2.84 -8.44 10.99
CA ALA A 132 -1.78 -8.84 10.07
C ALA A 132 -0.40 -8.88 10.75
N TYR A 133 -0.06 -7.86 11.53
CA TYR A 133 1.17 -7.83 12.31
C TYR A 133 1.28 -9.01 13.29
N ARG A 134 0.23 -9.29 14.05
CA ARG A 134 0.19 -10.44 15.00
C ARG A 134 0.26 -11.78 14.27
N HIS A 135 -0.38 -11.91 13.12
CA HIS A 135 -0.30 -13.11 12.30
C HIS A 135 1.13 -13.36 11.82
N MET A 136 1.79 -12.32 11.39
CA MET A 136 3.17 -12.36 10.94
C MET A 136 4.13 -12.71 12.08
N THR A 137 4.02 -12.07 13.25
CA THR A 137 4.92 -12.30 14.40
C THR A 137 4.79 -13.71 15.00
N LYS A 138 3.68 -14.40 14.76
CA LYS A 138 3.55 -15.83 15.06
C LYS A 138 4.34 -16.74 14.13
N LYS A 139 4.58 -16.29 12.89
CA LYS A 139 5.31 -17.06 11.87
C LYS A 139 6.79 -16.69 11.78
N MET A 140 7.16 -15.51 12.24
CA MET A 140 8.53 -14.98 12.20
C MET A 140 8.92 -14.42 13.57
N SER A 141 10.20 -14.51 13.94
CA SER A 141 10.71 -13.81 15.12
C SER A 141 10.66 -12.29 14.91
N ILE A 142 10.30 -11.53 15.95
CA ILE A 142 10.17 -10.06 15.90
C ILE A 142 11.48 -9.36 15.51
N ASP A 143 12.61 -9.93 15.90
CA ASP A 143 13.97 -9.48 15.56
C ASP A 143 14.29 -9.51 14.04
N ARG A 144 13.42 -10.11 13.23
CA ARG A 144 13.53 -10.16 11.76
C ARG A 144 12.65 -9.14 11.04
N LEU A 145 11.93 -8.31 11.79
CA LEU A 145 11.12 -7.24 11.25
C LEU A 145 11.89 -5.92 11.26
N VAL A 146 11.88 -5.22 10.12
CA VAL A 146 12.52 -3.90 9.93
C VAL A 146 11.44 -2.88 9.60
#